data_468452ac54187d4edf9564427c37f257
#
_entry.id   468452ac54187d4edf9564427c37f257
#
_cell.length_a   1.000
_cell.length_b   1.000
_cell.length_c   1.000
_cell.angle_alpha   90.00
_cell.angle_beta   90.00
_cell.angle_gamma   90.00
#
_symmetry.space_group_name_H-M   'P 1'
#
loop_
_entity.id
_entity.type
_entity.pdbx_description
1 polymer ?
#
loop_
_entity_poly.entity_id
_entity_poly.type
_entity_poly.pdbx_seq_one_letter_code
_entity_poly.pdbx_strand_id
1 'polypeptide(L)'
;MTSKHIKQFVTVSLFIFLFVQCKTMKENRQDIKQFKSIYLDQFKLTYTRRLLQIGFNNSTSINNILDTDPRGFTERILSDADYHLIDSLVYQDNQIMITDSTNRIGMVAEGAEGKSVLDYLISKYESKWIDSVAKVRYKTLGVKKFE
;
A
#
# COMPACT_ATOMS: atom_id res chain seq x y z
N MET A 1 0.18 -56.34 -27.33
CA MET A 1 0.00 -55.36 -26.24
C MET A 1 -1.48 -55.09 -26.06
N THR A 2 -2.05 -55.52 -24.97
CA THR A 2 -3.49 -55.63 -24.79
C THR A 2 -4.13 -54.25 -24.46
N SER A 3 -5.29 -54.00 -25.03
CA SER A 3 -6.13 -52.77 -24.88
C SER A 3 -6.28 -52.30 -23.41
N LYS A 4 -6.11 -53.19 -22.45
CA LYS A 4 -6.16 -52.92 -21.01
C LYS A 4 -5.01 -52.00 -20.50
N HIS A 5 -3.80 -52.19 -21.00
CA HIS A 5 -2.64 -51.40 -20.60
C HIS A 5 -2.68 -49.97 -21.16
N ILE A 6 -3.27 -49.79 -22.34
CA ILE A 6 -3.43 -48.46 -22.96
C ILE A 6 -4.44 -47.63 -22.15
N LYS A 7 -5.55 -48.22 -21.71
CA LYS A 7 -6.55 -47.52 -20.88
C LYS A 7 -5.99 -47.12 -19.50
N GLN A 8 -5.16 -47.97 -18.90
CA GLN A 8 -4.51 -47.66 -17.62
C GLN A 8 -3.49 -46.54 -17.75
N PHE A 9 -2.71 -46.47 -18.83
CA PHE A 9 -1.76 -45.40 -19.10
C PHE A 9 -2.46 -44.04 -19.32
N VAL A 10 -3.57 -44.02 -20.03
CA VAL A 10 -4.37 -42.82 -20.31
C VAL A 10 -4.97 -42.26 -19.03
N THR A 11 -5.51 -43.12 -18.15
CA THR A 11 -6.09 -42.69 -16.87
C THR A 11 -5.03 -42.13 -15.90
N VAL A 12 -3.86 -42.76 -15.81
CA VAL A 12 -2.76 -42.29 -14.96
C VAL A 12 -2.20 -40.94 -15.47
N SER A 13 -2.04 -40.78 -16.79
CA SER A 13 -1.61 -39.54 -17.41
C SER A 13 -2.60 -38.39 -17.15
N LEU A 14 -3.91 -38.67 -17.23
CA LEU A 14 -4.95 -37.65 -16.96
C LEU A 14 -4.96 -37.22 -15.50
N PHE A 15 -4.71 -38.12 -14.55
CA PHE A 15 -4.59 -37.81 -13.12
C PHE A 15 -3.37 -36.93 -12.84
N ILE A 16 -2.21 -37.20 -13.43
CA ILE A 16 -1.00 -36.40 -13.25
C ILE A 16 -1.20 -34.96 -13.78
N PHE A 17 -1.88 -34.80 -14.91
CA PHE A 17 -2.22 -33.48 -15.48
C PHE A 17 -3.10 -32.64 -14.54
N LEU A 18 -4.08 -33.26 -13.88
CA LEU A 18 -4.95 -32.55 -12.92
C LEU A 18 -4.20 -32.07 -11.67
N PHE A 19 -3.22 -32.83 -11.18
CA PHE A 19 -2.42 -32.42 -10.02
C PHE A 19 -1.45 -31.29 -10.34
N VAL A 20 -0.87 -31.26 -11.53
CA VAL A 20 0.03 -30.17 -11.96
C VAL A 20 -0.71 -28.85 -12.09
N GLN A 21 -1.92 -28.86 -12.65
CA GLN A 21 -2.76 -27.65 -12.78
C GLN A 21 -3.20 -27.08 -11.43
N CYS A 22 -3.47 -27.93 -10.43
CA CYS A 22 -3.84 -27.49 -9.09
C CYS A 22 -2.67 -26.78 -8.36
N LYS A 23 -1.43 -27.19 -8.59
CA LYS A 23 -0.25 -26.61 -7.95
C LYS A 23 0.04 -25.22 -8.50
N THR A 24 0.05 -25.06 -9.81
CA THR A 24 0.27 -23.76 -10.48
C THR A 24 -0.81 -22.73 -10.15
N MET A 25 -2.08 -23.14 -10.00
CA MET A 25 -3.13 -22.21 -9.59
C MET A 25 -2.99 -21.73 -8.14
N LYS A 26 -2.47 -22.56 -7.23
CA LYS A 26 -2.22 -22.15 -5.84
C LYS A 26 -1.05 -21.17 -5.75
N GLU A 27 0.05 -21.44 -6.46
CA GLU A 27 1.22 -20.55 -6.52
C GLU A 27 0.83 -19.18 -7.06
N ASN A 28 0.15 -19.11 -8.19
CA ASN A 28 -0.31 -17.85 -8.78
C ASN A 28 -1.24 -17.03 -7.84
N ARG A 29 -2.10 -17.68 -7.05
CA ARG A 29 -2.94 -16.98 -6.06
C ARG A 29 -2.14 -16.44 -4.88
N GLN A 30 -1.06 -17.12 -4.52
CA GLN A 30 -0.19 -16.69 -3.43
C GLN A 30 0.63 -15.48 -3.85
N ASP A 31 1.19 -15.47 -5.06
CA ASP A 31 1.93 -14.36 -5.64
C ASP A 31 1.07 -13.10 -5.76
N ILE A 32 -0.17 -13.22 -6.23
CA ILE A 32 -1.12 -12.10 -6.30
C ILE A 32 -1.44 -11.54 -4.91
N LYS A 33 -1.60 -12.40 -3.90
CA LYS A 33 -1.85 -11.94 -2.53
C LYS A 33 -0.64 -11.22 -1.94
N GLN A 34 0.56 -11.77 -2.18
CA GLN A 34 1.81 -11.17 -1.72
C GLN A 34 2.03 -9.81 -2.39
N PHE A 35 1.90 -9.73 -3.71
CA PHE A 35 2.00 -8.48 -4.45
C PHE A 35 1.03 -7.42 -3.93
N LYS A 36 -0.23 -7.80 -3.71
CA LYS A 36 -1.22 -6.90 -3.13
C LYS A 36 -0.80 -6.38 -1.76
N SER A 37 -0.30 -7.26 -0.88
CA SER A 37 0.18 -6.85 0.45
C SER A 37 1.31 -5.82 0.34
N ILE A 38 2.32 -6.13 -0.48
CA ILE A 38 3.47 -5.24 -0.71
C ILE A 38 3.01 -3.88 -1.28
N TYR A 39 2.10 -3.90 -2.26
CA TYR A 39 1.54 -2.67 -2.83
C TYR A 39 0.85 -1.80 -1.77
N LEU A 40 -0.03 -2.41 -0.95
CA LEU A 40 -0.75 -1.70 0.10
C LEU A 40 0.21 -1.11 1.14
N ASP A 41 1.25 -1.84 1.51
CA ASP A 41 2.24 -1.40 2.49
C ASP A 41 3.11 -0.27 1.93
N GLN A 42 3.56 -0.38 0.66
CA GLN A 42 4.27 0.71 -0.01
C GLN A 42 3.41 1.98 -0.13
N PHE A 43 2.14 1.85 -0.49
CA PHE A 43 1.23 2.98 -0.61
C PHE A 43 1.08 3.71 0.73
N LYS A 44 0.78 2.96 1.80
CA LYS A 44 0.62 3.52 3.15
C LYS A 44 1.90 4.18 3.66
N LEU A 45 3.05 3.52 3.49
CA LEU A 45 4.33 4.07 3.93
C LEU A 45 4.69 5.34 3.16
N THR A 46 4.49 5.34 1.85
CA THR A 46 4.76 6.53 1.01
C THR A 46 3.88 7.71 1.41
N TYR A 47 2.58 7.46 1.61
CA TYR A 47 1.66 8.49 2.12
C TYR A 47 2.13 9.03 3.48
N THR A 48 2.47 8.15 4.42
CA THR A 48 2.94 8.53 5.76
C THR A 48 4.18 9.41 5.71
N ARG A 49 5.19 8.99 4.95
CA ARG A 49 6.44 9.75 4.80
C ARG A 49 6.18 11.14 4.20
N ARG A 50 5.35 11.20 3.15
CA ARG A 50 4.96 12.46 2.51
C ARG A 50 4.15 13.37 3.44
N LEU A 51 3.22 12.80 4.22
CA LEU A 51 2.44 13.58 5.18
C LEU A 51 3.33 14.16 6.29
N LEU A 52 4.29 13.41 6.80
CA LEU A 52 5.26 13.91 7.77
C LEU A 52 6.12 15.03 7.17
N GLN A 53 6.66 14.84 5.96
CA GLN A 53 7.45 15.87 5.29
C GLN A 53 6.68 17.18 5.14
N ILE A 54 5.50 17.13 4.52
CA ILE A 54 4.70 18.33 4.23
C ILE A 54 4.05 18.89 5.50
N GLY A 55 3.58 18.03 6.39
CA GLY A 55 2.99 18.41 7.65
C GLY A 55 3.93 19.22 8.53
N PHE A 56 5.19 18.82 8.58
CA PHE A 56 6.26 19.55 9.29
C PHE A 56 7.03 20.57 8.40
N ASN A 57 6.41 21.05 7.33
CA ASN A 57 6.93 22.08 6.43
C ASN A 57 8.31 21.74 5.84
N ASN A 58 8.55 20.48 5.50
CA ASN A 58 9.83 19.96 4.98
C ASN A 58 11.03 20.27 5.90
N SER A 59 10.82 20.24 7.22
CA SER A 59 11.89 20.53 8.16
C SER A 59 13.08 19.57 7.98
N THR A 60 14.30 20.09 8.09
CA THR A 60 15.53 19.30 7.94
C THR A 60 15.58 18.14 8.93
N SER A 61 15.12 18.34 10.18
CA SER A 61 15.09 17.30 11.20
C SER A 61 14.22 16.11 10.80
N ILE A 62 13.02 16.37 10.27
CA ILE A 62 12.12 15.31 9.79
C ILE A 62 12.72 14.60 8.58
N ASN A 63 13.28 15.33 7.62
CA ASN A 63 13.90 14.72 6.46
C ASN A 63 15.08 13.82 6.87
N ASN A 64 15.94 14.26 7.78
CA ASN A 64 17.03 13.44 8.29
C ASN A 64 16.54 12.15 8.96
N ILE A 65 15.48 12.23 9.78
CA ILE A 65 14.88 11.03 10.39
C ILE A 65 14.35 10.07 9.34
N LEU A 66 13.62 10.57 8.35
CA LEU A 66 13.07 9.75 7.29
C LEU A 66 14.15 9.13 6.38
N ASP A 67 15.26 9.84 6.16
CA ASP A 67 16.36 9.35 5.32
C ASP A 67 17.21 8.28 6.04
N THR A 68 17.24 8.30 7.38
CA THR A 68 17.91 7.28 8.17
C THR A 68 17.05 6.04 8.44
N ASP A 69 15.76 6.07 8.10
CA ASP A 69 14.87 4.91 8.24
C ASP A 69 15.18 3.87 7.14
N PRO A 70 15.76 2.69 7.51
CA PRO A 70 16.17 1.67 6.55
C PRO A 70 14.99 0.92 5.89
N ARG A 71 13.76 1.22 6.27
CA ARG A 71 12.55 0.60 5.71
C ARG A 71 12.25 1.12 4.30
N GLY A 72 13.25 1.10 3.42
CA GLY A 72 13.06 1.27 1.99
C GLY A 72 12.62 -0.04 1.35
N PHE A 73 11.68 0.04 0.41
CA PHE A 73 11.38 -1.10 -0.43
C PHE A 73 12.49 -1.27 -1.47
N THR A 74 12.99 -2.48 -1.63
CA THR A 74 14.03 -2.80 -2.62
C THR A 74 13.54 -2.64 -4.06
N GLU A 75 12.23 -2.76 -4.27
CA GLU A 75 11.59 -2.61 -5.58
C GLU A 75 10.46 -1.58 -5.53
N ARG A 76 10.45 -0.69 -6.52
CA ARG A 76 9.41 0.32 -6.68
C ARG A 76 8.21 -0.30 -7.39
N ILE A 77 7.13 -0.58 -6.65
CA ILE A 77 5.89 -1.15 -7.19
C ILE A 77 4.87 -0.06 -7.56
N LEU A 78 4.91 1.07 -6.86
CA LEU A 78 4.01 2.19 -7.12
C LEU A 78 4.34 2.87 -8.46
N SER A 79 3.30 3.13 -9.25
CA SER A 79 3.38 3.90 -10.49
C SER A 79 3.45 5.41 -10.21
N ASP A 80 3.85 6.19 -11.22
CA ASP A 80 3.86 7.65 -11.11
C ASP A 80 2.45 8.21 -10.82
N ALA A 81 1.40 7.59 -11.37
CA ALA A 81 0.02 7.94 -11.06
C ALA A 81 -0.36 7.67 -9.59
N ASP A 82 0.26 6.69 -8.93
CA ASP A 82 0.08 6.46 -7.50
C ASP A 82 0.78 7.55 -6.67
N TYR A 83 1.98 7.96 -7.06
CA TYR A 83 2.67 9.07 -6.40
C TYR A 83 1.89 10.39 -6.54
N HIS A 84 1.38 10.71 -7.72
CA HIS A 84 0.52 11.89 -7.91
C HIS A 84 -0.75 11.84 -7.07
N LEU A 85 -1.39 10.68 -6.97
CA LEU A 85 -2.54 10.50 -6.08
C LEU A 85 -2.16 10.74 -4.63
N ILE A 86 -1.06 10.14 -4.15
CA ILE A 86 -0.58 10.30 -2.78
C ILE A 86 -0.26 11.77 -2.49
N ASP A 87 0.45 12.46 -3.39
CA ASP A 87 0.78 13.88 -3.23
C ASP A 87 -0.48 14.74 -3.15
N SER A 88 -1.50 14.45 -3.97
CA SER A 88 -2.79 15.15 -3.93
C SER A 88 -3.51 14.94 -2.59
N LEU A 89 -3.55 13.72 -2.08
CA LEU A 89 -4.17 13.39 -0.80
C LEU A 89 -3.44 14.09 0.36
N VAL A 90 -2.13 14.04 0.36
CA VAL A 90 -1.30 14.68 1.39
C VAL A 90 -1.46 16.21 1.37
N TYR A 91 -1.55 16.80 0.18
CA TYR A 91 -1.82 18.24 0.06
C TYR A 91 -3.17 18.61 0.67
N GLN A 92 -4.23 17.87 0.36
CA GLN A 92 -5.56 18.09 0.93
C GLN A 92 -5.54 17.95 2.46
N ASP A 93 -4.92 16.89 2.97
CA ASP A 93 -4.79 16.65 4.41
C ASP A 93 -3.99 17.76 5.12
N ASN A 94 -2.93 18.27 4.48
CA ASN A 94 -2.18 19.39 5.02
C ASN A 94 -3.02 20.68 5.08
N GLN A 95 -3.89 20.93 4.08
CA GLN A 95 -4.81 22.06 4.12
C GLN A 95 -5.83 21.94 5.27
N ILE A 96 -6.33 20.74 5.54
CA ILE A 96 -7.20 20.48 6.69
C ILE A 96 -6.47 20.80 8.00
N MET A 97 -5.24 20.31 8.17
CA MET A 97 -4.43 20.59 9.36
C MET A 97 -4.12 22.08 9.56
N ILE A 98 -3.85 22.81 8.47
CA ILE A 98 -3.64 24.26 8.51
C ILE A 98 -4.91 24.97 8.96
N THR A 99 -6.05 24.64 8.37
CA THR A 99 -7.35 25.23 8.71
C THR A 99 -7.71 24.96 10.16
N ASP A 100 -7.55 23.72 10.62
CA ASP A 100 -7.79 23.35 12.02
C ASP A 100 -6.88 24.12 12.99
N SER A 101 -5.58 24.19 12.68
CA SER A 101 -4.61 24.97 13.45
C SER A 101 -5.02 26.45 13.56
N THR A 102 -5.45 27.04 12.44
CA THR A 102 -5.88 28.46 12.39
C THR A 102 -7.13 28.68 13.23
N ASN A 103 -8.10 27.76 13.17
CA ASN A 103 -9.33 27.85 13.92
C ASN A 103 -9.14 27.71 15.43
N ARG A 104 -8.03 27.11 15.88
CA ARG A 104 -7.71 26.93 17.30
C ARG A 104 -6.88 28.06 17.91
N ILE A 105 -6.45 29.04 17.12
CA ILE A 105 -5.71 30.20 17.63
C ILE A 105 -6.53 30.90 18.72
N GLY A 106 -5.94 31.11 19.89
CA GLY A 106 -6.59 31.69 21.05
C GLY A 106 -7.56 30.77 21.82
N MET A 107 -7.73 29.51 21.38
CA MET A 107 -8.55 28.51 22.07
C MET A 107 -7.71 27.45 22.79
N VAL A 108 -6.42 27.40 22.51
CA VAL A 108 -5.49 26.42 23.10
C VAL A 108 -4.46 27.15 23.96
N ALA A 109 -3.83 26.41 24.88
CA ALA A 109 -2.76 26.97 25.73
C ALA A 109 -1.61 27.50 24.88
N GLU A 110 -0.92 28.53 25.39
CA GLU A 110 0.30 29.06 24.77
C GLU A 110 1.32 27.91 24.57
N GLY A 111 1.85 27.78 23.36
CA GLY A 111 2.76 26.70 22.98
C GLY A 111 2.08 25.42 22.44
N ALA A 112 0.74 25.32 22.51
CA ALA A 112 -0.03 24.23 21.87
C ALA A 112 -0.57 24.63 20.48
N GLU A 113 -0.14 25.76 19.96
CA GLU A 113 -0.51 26.25 18.64
C GLU A 113 0.21 25.48 17.53
N GLY A 114 -0.39 25.43 16.37
CA GLY A 114 0.18 24.79 15.19
C GLY A 114 -0.55 23.52 14.74
N LYS A 115 -0.02 22.87 13.71
CA LYS A 115 -0.58 21.66 13.13
C LYS A 115 -0.35 20.44 14.03
N SER A 116 -1.38 19.69 14.33
CA SER A 116 -1.30 18.41 15.07
C SER A 116 -1.01 17.25 14.10
N VAL A 117 0.18 17.23 13.49
CA VAL A 117 0.51 16.29 12.39
C VAL A 117 0.45 14.84 12.82
N LEU A 118 1.00 14.50 13.98
CA LEU A 118 1.03 13.12 14.48
C LEU A 118 -0.36 12.64 14.88
N ASP A 119 -1.14 13.46 15.57
CA ASP A 119 -2.50 13.15 15.96
C ASP A 119 -3.38 12.92 14.72
N TYR A 120 -3.25 13.79 13.72
CA TYR A 120 -3.94 13.63 12.44
C TYR A 120 -3.56 12.31 11.74
N LEU A 121 -2.27 11.98 11.69
CA LEU A 121 -1.79 10.73 11.11
C LEU A 121 -2.34 9.52 11.84
N ILE A 122 -2.31 9.52 13.18
CA ILE A 122 -2.85 8.43 14.00
C ILE A 122 -4.32 8.22 13.70
N SER A 123 -5.12 9.29 13.69
CA SER A 123 -6.56 9.21 13.39
C SER A 123 -6.85 8.63 12.01
N LYS A 124 -6.03 8.94 10.99
CA LYS A 124 -6.14 8.35 9.65
C LYS A 124 -5.87 6.84 9.64
N TYR A 125 -4.93 6.37 10.46
CA TYR A 125 -4.66 4.94 10.63
C TYR A 125 -5.77 4.22 11.41
N GLU A 126 -6.22 4.77 12.51
CA GLU A 126 -7.29 4.19 13.35
C GLU A 126 -8.61 4.06 12.57
N SER A 127 -8.95 5.07 11.78
CA SER A 127 -10.13 5.05 10.90
C SER A 127 -9.99 4.08 9.71
N LYS A 128 -8.83 3.48 9.51
CA LYS A 128 -8.49 2.64 8.34
C LYS A 128 -8.71 3.33 6.98
N TRP A 129 -8.76 4.67 7.00
CA TRP A 129 -9.02 5.45 5.79
C TRP A 129 -7.96 5.20 4.72
N ILE A 130 -6.68 5.33 5.07
CA ILE A 130 -5.58 5.15 4.11
C ILE A 130 -5.52 3.70 3.56
N ASP A 131 -5.83 2.70 4.38
CA ASP A 131 -5.94 1.31 3.96
C ASP A 131 -7.07 1.12 2.95
N SER A 132 -8.19 1.80 3.15
CA SER A 132 -9.34 1.78 2.23
C SER A 132 -9.00 2.43 0.89
N VAL A 133 -8.35 3.59 0.91
CA VAL A 133 -7.89 4.30 -0.31
C VAL A 133 -6.92 3.43 -1.10
N ALA A 134 -5.89 2.88 -0.45
CA ALA A 134 -4.92 1.98 -1.08
C ALA A 134 -5.59 0.76 -1.72
N LYS A 135 -6.57 0.16 -1.04
CA LYS A 135 -7.34 -0.99 -1.58
C LYS A 135 -8.17 -0.62 -2.80
N VAL A 136 -8.84 0.54 -2.78
CA VAL A 136 -9.60 1.03 -3.92
C VAL A 136 -8.67 1.27 -5.10
N ARG A 137 -7.55 1.96 -4.87
CA ARG A 137 -6.56 2.25 -5.90
C ARG A 137 -5.97 0.97 -6.49
N TYR A 138 -5.60 -0.01 -5.66
CA TYR A 138 -5.13 -1.32 -6.13
C TYR A 138 -6.13 -2.00 -7.06
N LYS A 139 -7.43 -1.94 -6.76
CA LYS A 139 -8.47 -2.52 -7.64
C LYS A 139 -8.54 -1.84 -9.00
N THR A 140 -8.29 -0.52 -9.07
CA THR A 140 -8.32 0.22 -10.35
C THR A 140 -7.11 -0.05 -11.24
N LEU A 141 -6.00 -0.55 -10.70
CA LEU A 141 -4.82 -0.92 -11.49
C LEU A 141 -5.10 -2.07 -12.45
N GLY A 142 -6.21 -2.80 -12.27
CA GLY A 142 -6.58 -3.90 -13.14
C GLY A 142 -5.46 -4.94 -13.24
N VAL A 143 -4.81 -5.28 -12.13
CA VAL A 143 -3.71 -6.25 -12.09
C VAL A 143 -4.20 -7.58 -12.64
N LYS A 144 -4.25 -7.64 -13.96
CA LYS A 144 -4.30 -8.89 -14.71
C LYS A 144 -2.88 -9.39 -14.70
N LYS A 145 -2.68 -10.54 -14.01
CA LYS A 145 -1.53 -11.44 -14.15
C LYS A 145 -0.23 -10.76 -14.64
N PHE A 146 0.80 -10.77 -13.81
CA PHE A 146 2.15 -10.77 -14.32
C PHE A 146 2.30 -12.03 -15.18
N GLU A 147 2.32 -11.88 -16.48
CA GLU A 147 2.83 -12.88 -17.41
C GLU A 147 4.35 -12.81 -17.43
#